data_2ce8eaecde7e614b9df2ed7d4c793f2d
#
_entry.id   2ce8eaecde7e614b9df2ed7d4c793f2d
#
_cell.length_a   1.000
_cell.length_b   1.000
_cell.length_c   1.000
_cell.angle_alpha   90.00
_cell.angle_beta   90.00
_cell.angle_gamma   90.00
#
_symmetry.space_group_name_H-M   'P 1'
#
loop_
_entity.id
_entity.type
_entity.pdbx_description
1 polymer ?
#
loop_
_entity_poly.entity_id
_entity_poly.type
_entity_poly.pdbx_seq_one_letter_code
_entity_poly.pdbx_strand_id
1 'polypeptide(L)'
;NFYVPYYLSTIGGEFQSLTGLYPNYSTLTKWKSGENSFPYGLATTFKEKGYNTYAYHAHDGYFQNRYKYLKALGFDNFKACNMGLNINCNMWPESDIEMIKATTNDYINSDKPFMTYYMTVSGHLDYTKESNSIVSKNWDLVKNLDYSDKAKSYLATQIELDRAMESLLKELENKGILEDTVIVLLADHYPYGLSLEEINELSSYQRDELFEINHNALIIYNSSMKNTNVTKVGMPIDVLPTIYNLFDIKYDSRLFAGSDLLSNNEGMVILDNLSWITDKGKYNSLNGKYSGDIDSDYINNIIQNKIIFSRNMITYDGYRYIKEK
;
A
#
# COMPACT_ATOMS: atom_id res chain seq x y z
N ASN A 1 8.73 11.70 -4.67
CA ASN A 1 8.34 12.30 -3.36
C ASN A 1 7.13 11.58 -2.74
N PHE A 2 7.15 10.25 -2.70
CA PHE A 2 6.09 9.46 -2.09
C PHE A 2 6.53 9.00 -0.70
N TYR A 3 5.68 9.18 0.31
CA TYR A 3 5.96 8.85 1.70
C TYR A 3 4.95 7.83 2.20
N VAL A 4 5.39 6.87 2.98
CA VAL A 4 4.54 5.83 3.60
C VAL A 4 4.63 5.90 5.12
N PRO A 5 3.91 6.87 5.72
CA PRO A 5 3.89 7.02 7.18
C PRO A 5 3.33 5.76 7.84
N TYR A 6 3.91 5.39 8.99
CA TYR A 6 3.46 4.26 9.76
C TYR A 6 2.15 4.57 10.49
N TYR A 7 1.03 4.14 9.90
CA TYR A 7 -0.29 4.20 10.52
C TYR A 7 -0.80 2.79 10.79
N LEU A 8 -0.88 2.37 12.04
CA LEU A 8 -1.49 1.10 12.43
C LEU A 8 -0.88 -0.13 11.74
N SER A 9 0.43 -0.10 11.41
CA SER A 9 1.12 -1.19 10.72
C SER A 9 0.57 -1.45 9.29
N THR A 10 0.82 -2.64 8.76
CA THR A 10 0.38 -3.12 7.44
C THR A 10 -1.09 -2.80 7.13
N ILE A 11 -1.97 -3.07 8.10
CA ILE A 11 -3.41 -2.90 7.90
C ILE A 11 -3.80 -1.43 7.67
N GLY A 12 -3.05 -0.49 8.23
CA GLY A 12 -3.27 0.94 8.00
C GLY A 12 -2.86 1.39 6.60
N GLY A 13 -1.72 0.94 6.10
CA GLY A 13 -1.27 1.20 4.72
C GLY A 13 -2.20 0.58 3.68
N GLU A 14 -2.60 -0.68 3.92
CA GLU A 14 -3.60 -1.39 3.13
C GLU A 14 -4.92 -0.62 3.05
N PHE A 15 -5.46 -0.21 4.20
CA PHE A 15 -6.71 0.52 4.27
C PHE A 15 -6.65 1.86 3.53
N GLN A 16 -5.56 2.62 3.71
CA GLN A 16 -5.38 3.91 3.05
C GLN A 16 -5.43 3.79 1.52
N SER A 17 -4.65 2.87 0.96
CA SER A 17 -4.54 2.70 -0.50
C SER A 17 -5.83 2.17 -1.15
N LEU A 18 -6.61 1.37 -0.44
CA LEU A 18 -7.85 0.76 -0.94
C LEU A 18 -9.08 1.65 -0.76
N THR A 19 -9.05 2.64 0.17
CA THR A 19 -10.22 3.45 0.52
C THR A 19 -10.03 4.94 0.35
N GLY A 20 -8.79 5.45 0.29
CA GLY A 20 -8.50 6.89 0.29
C GLY A 20 -8.83 7.59 1.62
N LEU A 21 -8.93 6.84 2.73
CA LEU A 21 -9.25 7.35 4.08
C LEU A 21 -8.10 7.10 5.05
N TYR A 22 -7.98 7.96 6.08
CA TYR A 22 -7.07 7.72 7.19
C TYR A 22 -7.63 6.64 8.13
N PRO A 23 -6.84 5.63 8.51
CA PRO A 23 -7.22 4.67 9.54
C PRO A 23 -7.20 5.34 10.93
N ASN A 24 -8.01 4.82 11.85
CA ASN A 24 -8.08 5.31 13.22
C ASN A 24 -8.23 4.15 14.21
N TYR A 25 -7.47 4.17 15.30
CA TYR A 25 -7.49 3.10 16.32
C TYR A 25 -8.88 2.86 16.91
N SER A 26 -9.61 3.93 17.22
CA SER A 26 -10.94 3.84 17.82
C SER A 26 -12.00 3.24 16.89
N THR A 27 -11.73 3.24 15.57
CA THR A 27 -12.65 2.73 14.55
C THR A 27 -12.14 1.45 13.88
N LEU A 28 -10.90 1.05 14.16
CA LEU A 28 -10.24 -0.11 13.56
C LEU A 28 -11.05 -1.40 13.72
N THR A 29 -11.65 -1.62 14.88
CA THR A 29 -12.47 -2.80 15.14
C THR A 29 -13.67 -2.87 14.21
N LYS A 30 -14.32 -1.73 13.92
CA LYS A 30 -15.52 -1.68 13.09
C LYS A 30 -15.22 -2.06 11.64
N TRP A 31 -14.22 -1.46 11.00
CA TRP A 31 -13.90 -1.83 9.62
C TRP A 31 -13.24 -3.22 9.52
N LYS A 32 -12.48 -3.66 10.52
CA LYS A 32 -11.97 -5.04 10.59
C LYS A 32 -13.07 -6.08 10.79
N SER A 33 -14.21 -5.70 11.37
CA SER A 33 -15.38 -6.58 11.48
C SER A 33 -16.13 -6.76 10.15
N GLY A 34 -15.89 -5.90 9.18
CA GLY A 34 -16.60 -5.89 7.91
C GLY A 34 -18.00 -5.27 7.97
N GLU A 35 -18.29 -4.47 9.00
CA GLU A 35 -19.60 -3.82 9.19
C GLU A 35 -19.78 -2.56 8.33
N ASN A 36 -18.68 -1.93 7.93
CA ASN A 36 -18.72 -0.71 7.11
C ASN A 36 -19.03 -1.02 5.64
N SER A 37 -19.66 -0.05 4.99
CA SER A 37 -19.82 0.01 3.54
C SER A 37 -18.75 0.91 2.92
N PHE A 38 -18.09 0.45 1.86
CA PHE A 38 -17.07 1.20 1.11
C PHE A 38 -17.43 1.25 -0.38
N PRO A 39 -18.56 1.94 -0.75
CA PRO A 39 -19.04 1.99 -2.14
C PRO A 39 -18.03 2.66 -3.08
N TYR A 40 -17.21 3.55 -2.56
CA TYR A 40 -16.16 4.26 -3.31
C TYR A 40 -14.76 3.67 -3.07
N GLY A 41 -14.65 2.48 -2.49
CA GLY A 41 -13.39 1.77 -2.35
C GLY A 41 -12.94 1.17 -3.70
N LEU A 42 -11.63 0.95 -3.83
CA LEU A 42 -11.03 0.51 -5.10
C LEU A 42 -11.71 -0.74 -5.68
N ALA A 43 -11.83 -1.81 -4.89
CA ALA A 43 -12.40 -3.06 -5.38
C ALA A 43 -13.91 -2.95 -5.67
N THR A 44 -14.68 -2.25 -4.83
CA THR A 44 -16.12 -2.04 -5.08
C THR A 44 -16.34 -1.31 -6.40
N THR A 45 -15.59 -0.23 -6.65
CA THR A 45 -15.70 0.56 -7.88
C THR A 45 -15.35 -0.24 -9.12
N PHE A 46 -14.26 -1.01 -9.10
CA PHE A 46 -13.91 -1.87 -10.24
C PHE A 46 -14.94 -3.00 -10.45
N LYS A 47 -15.47 -3.57 -9.38
CA LYS A 47 -16.56 -4.55 -9.46
C LYS A 47 -17.82 -3.98 -10.14
N GLU A 48 -18.23 -2.76 -9.79
CA GLU A 48 -19.36 -2.06 -10.44
C GLU A 48 -19.12 -1.80 -11.93
N LYS A 49 -17.85 -1.70 -12.33
CA LYS A 49 -17.45 -1.62 -13.75
C LYS A 49 -17.31 -2.97 -14.44
N GLY A 50 -17.71 -4.06 -13.79
CA GLY A 50 -17.75 -5.40 -14.37
C GLY A 50 -16.47 -6.21 -14.22
N TYR A 51 -15.48 -5.72 -13.43
CA TYR A 51 -14.26 -6.48 -13.13
C TYR A 51 -14.54 -7.59 -12.11
N ASN A 52 -13.88 -8.72 -12.26
CA ASN A 52 -13.75 -9.70 -11.18
C ASN A 52 -12.72 -9.20 -10.18
N THR A 53 -13.00 -9.31 -8.89
CA THR A 53 -12.14 -8.79 -7.84
C THR A 53 -11.53 -9.90 -7.00
N TYR A 54 -10.20 -9.87 -6.85
CA TYR A 54 -9.40 -10.88 -6.16
C TYR A 54 -8.50 -10.24 -5.12
N ALA A 55 -8.35 -10.90 -3.98
CA ALA A 55 -7.35 -10.54 -2.98
C ALA A 55 -6.60 -11.79 -2.52
N TYR A 56 -5.29 -11.66 -2.33
CA TYR A 56 -4.42 -12.75 -1.92
C TYR A 56 -3.48 -12.32 -0.80
N HIS A 57 -3.27 -13.22 0.15
CA HIS A 57 -2.34 -13.02 1.25
C HIS A 57 -1.59 -14.31 1.56
N ALA A 58 -0.26 -14.27 1.47
CA ALA A 58 0.58 -15.44 1.72
C ALA A 58 0.71 -15.79 3.22
N HIS A 59 -0.21 -15.36 4.07
CA HIS A 59 -0.26 -15.67 5.49
C HIS A 59 -1.69 -16.02 5.93
N ASP A 60 -1.93 -16.22 7.24
CA ASP A 60 -3.24 -16.62 7.78
C ASP A 60 -4.34 -15.58 7.44
N GLY A 61 -5.37 -16.03 6.73
CA GLY A 61 -6.50 -15.20 6.33
C GLY A 61 -7.38 -14.72 7.49
N TYR A 62 -7.32 -15.39 8.64
CA TYR A 62 -8.03 -14.96 9.87
C TYR A 62 -7.27 -13.86 10.62
N PHE A 63 -5.98 -13.73 10.38
CA PHE A 63 -5.19 -12.69 11.01
C PHE A 63 -5.78 -11.31 10.72
N GLN A 64 -6.01 -10.53 11.79
CA GLN A 64 -6.66 -9.22 11.74
C GLN A 64 -8.04 -9.18 11.07
N ASN A 65 -8.74 -10.32 10.98
CA ASN A 65 -10.05 -10.45 10.32
C ASN A 65 -10.06 -10.06 8.83
N ARG A 66 -8.96 -10.25 8.09
CA ARG A 66 -8.85 -9.87 6.67
C ARG A 66 -9.99 -10.40 5.82
N TYR A 67 -10.39 -11.63 6.01
CA TYR A 67 -11.51 -12.23 5.28
C TYR A 67 -12.84 -11.47 5.38
N LYS A 68 -13.05 -10.73 6.48
CA LYS A 68 -14.26 -9.93 6.67
C LYS A 68 -14.14 -8.57 6.01
N TYR A 69 -13.09 -7.80 6.32
CA TYR A 69 -13.02 -6.44 5.82
C TYR A 69 -12.66 -6.38 4.33
N LEU A 70 -11.85 -7.31 3.80
CA LEU A 70 -11.59 -7.36 2.36
C LEU A 70 -12.88 -7.63 1.58
N LYS A 71 -13.76 -8.49 2.11
CA LYS A 71 -15.10 -8.68 1.54
C LYS A 71 -15.92 -7.39 1.60
N ALA A 72 -15.89 -6.65 2.71
CA ALA A 72 -16.57 -5.35 2.84
C ALA A 72 -16.00 -4.28 1.91
N LEU A 73 -14.70 -4.36 1.58
CA LEU A 73 -14.03 -3.50 0.60
C LEU A 73 -14.37 -3.83 -0.87
N GLY A 74 -15.11 -4.92 -1.13
CA GLY A 74 -15.60 -5.27 -2.46
C GLY A 74 -14.88 -6.44 -3.14
N PHE A 75 -13.97 -7.14 -2.45
CA PHE A 75 -13.33 -8.33 -3.00
C PHE A 75 -14.25 -9.54 -2.92
N ASP A 76 -14.59 -10.13 -4.08
CA ASP A 76 -15.42 -11.33 -4.16
C ASP A 76 -14.63 -12.62 -3.89
N ASN A 77 -13.35 -12.61 -4.26
CA ASN A 77 -12.46 -13.75 -4.11
C ASN A 77 -11.31 -13.39 -3.16
N PHE A 78 -11.19 -14.12 -2.08
CA PHE A 78 -10.06 -14.00 -1.16
C PHE A 78 -9.46 -15.38 -0.89
N LYS A 79 -8.14 -15.51 -1.10
CA LYS A 79 -7.38 -16.70 -0.72
C LYS A 79 -6.20 -16.30 0.16
N ALA A 80 -5.99 -17.08 1.21
CA ALA A 80 -4.87 -16.95 2.12
C ALA A 80 -4.48 -18.34 2.65
N CYS A 81 -3.40 -18.44 3.38
CA CYS A 81 -3.12 -19.63 4.19
C CYS A 81 -4.34 -19.95 5.06
N ASN A 82 -4.71 -21.21 5.15
CA ASN A 82 -5.95 -21.72 5.77
C ASN A 82 -7.27 -21.32 5.07
N MET A 83 -7.20 -20.62 3.94
CA MET A 83 -8.36 -20.16 3.15
C MET A 83 -8.17 -20.41 1.64
N GLY A 84 -7.77 -21.60 1.26
CA GLY A 84 -7.71 -22.03 -0.14
C GLY A 84 -6.46 -21.61 -0.93
N LEU A 85 -5.48 -20.96 -0.32
CA LEU A 85 -4.19 -20.72 -0.92
C LEU A 85 -3.30 -21.97 -0.76
N ASN A 86 -2.81 -22.51 -1.86
CA ASN A 86 -1.99 -23.72 -1.88
C ASN A 86 -0.50 -23.38 -2.06
N ILE A 87 0.15 -23.01 -0.96
CA ILE A 87 1.59 -22.72 -0.84
C ILE A 87 2.15 -23.36 0.42
N ASN A 88 3.46 -23.27 0.64
CA ASN A 88 4.06 -23.67 1.91
C ASN A 88 3.76 -22.63 3.02
N CYS A 89 2.69 -22.86 3.77
CA CYS A 89 2.27 -22.00 4.88
C CYS A 89 2.95 -22.36 6.24
N ASN A 90 3.97 -23.21 6.23
CA ASN A 90 4.69 -23.63 7.45
C ASN A 90 6.06 -22.93 7.59
N MET A 91 6.34 -21.96 6.74
CA MET A 91 7.57 -21.15 6.78
C MET A 91 7.22 -19.71 7.21
N TRP A 92 8.20 -19.00 7.73
CA TRP A 92 8.04 -17.57 8.06
C TRP A 92 9.23 -16.74 7.59
N PRO A 93 9.01 -15.65 6.85
CA PRO A 93 7.79 -15.35 6.10
C PRO A 93 7.54 -16.37 4.99
N GLU A 94 6.30 -16.44 4.52
CA GLU A 94 5.92 -17.25 3.36
C GLU A 94 6.45 -16.61 2.06
N SER A 95 6.43 -17.40 0.98
CA SER A 95 6.99 -16.98 -0.31
C SER A 95 5.97 -16.25 -1.20
N ASP A 96 6.27 -15.01 -1.56
CA ASP A 96 5.47 -14.25 -2.52
C ASP A 96 5.55 -14.85 -3.93
N ILE A 97 6.67 -15.49 -4.31
CA ILE A 97 6.78 -16.22 -5.58
C ILE A 97 5.77 -17.37 -5.62
N GLU A 98 5.66 -18.13 -4.53
CA GLU A 98 4.70 -19.24 -4.46
C GLU A 98 3.26 -18.70 -4.53
N MET A 99 2.95 -17.61 -3.84
CA MET A 99 1.64 -16.97 -3.89
C MET A 99 1.27 -16.55 -5.31
N ILE A 100 2.13 -15.81 -6.01
CA ILE A 100 1.89 -15.39 -7.40
C ILE A 100 1.64 -16.61 -8.29
N LYS A 101 2.52 -17.62 -8.27
CA LYS A 101 2.38 -18.82 -9.10
C LYS A 101 1.11 -19.62 -8.81
N ALA A 102 0.69 -19.68 -7.55
CA ALA A 102 -0.50 -20.42 -7.15
C ALA A 102 -1.82 -19.73 -7.52
N THR A 103 -1.80 -18.41 -7.76
CA THR A 103 -3.02 -17.61 -7.87
C THR A 103 -3.24 -16.96 -9.23
N THR A 104 -2.18 -16.74 -10.02
CA THR A 104 -2.27 -16.06 -11.32
C THR A 104 -3.33 -16.69 -12.25
N ASN A 105 -3.42 -18.00 -12.27
CA ASN A 105 -4.42 -18.73 -13.08
C ASN A 105 -5.88 -18.48 -12.67
N ASP A 106 -6.14 -17.96 -11.48
CA ASP A 106 -7.50 -17.66 -11.03
C ASP A 106 -8.15 -16.54 -11.86
N TYR A 107 -7.35 -15.64 -12.43
CA TYR A 107 -7.85 -14.45 -13.10
C TYR A 107 -7.35 -14.23 -14.54
N ILE A 108 -6.12 -14.66 -14.90
CA ILE A 108 -5.57 -14.40 -16.25
C ILE A 108 -6.33 -15.12 -17.37
N ASN A 109 -7.12 -16.15 -17.04
CA ASN A 109 -7.90 -16.92 -17.99
C ASN A 109 -9.38 -16.52 -18.01
N SER A 110 -9.76 -15.47 -17.29
CA SER A 110 -11.13 -14.95 -17.27
C SER A 110 -11.45 -14.17 -18.54
N ASP A 111 -12.68 -14.31 -19.05
CA ASP A 111 -13.22 -13.48 -20.14
C ASP A 111 -13.58 -12.05 -19.66
N LYS A 112 -13.58 -11.82 -18.35
CA LYS A 112 -13.84 -10.52 -17.74
C LYS A 112 -12.54 -9.87 -17.29
N PRO A 113 -12.44 -8.53 -17.29
CA PRO A 113 -11.33 -7.85 -16.71
C PRO A 113 -11.21 -8.17 -15.21
N PHE A 114 -10.02 -8.05 -14.66
CA PHE A 114 -9.75 -8.35 -13.26
C PHE A 114 -9.12 -7.17 -12.53
N MET A 115 -9.43 -7.07 -11.25
CA MET A 115 -8.72 -6.24 -10.27
C MET A 115 -8.20 -7.17 -9.17
N THR A 116 -6.89 -7.25 -9.05
CA THR A 116 -6.22 -8.15 -8.10
C THR A 116 -5.40 -7.35 -7.10
N TYR A 117 -5.55 -7.68 -5.84
CA TYR A 117 -4.77 -7.12 -4.74
C TYR A 117 -3.91 -8.22 -4.10
N TYR A 118 -2.61 -7.99 -4.04
CA TYR A 118 -1.65 -8.85 -3.37
C TYR A 118 -1.12 -8.18 -2.11
N MET A 119 -1.40 -8.76 -0.95
CA MET A 119 -0.73 -8.45 0.29
C MET A 119 0.49 -9.36 0.41
N THR A 120 1.65 -8.84 0.02
CA THR A 120 2.93 -9.57 0.08
C THR A 120 3.42 -9.70 1.51
N VAL A 121 4.25 -10.68 1.79
CA VAL A 121 4.75 -10.97 3.14
C VAL A 121 6.24 -11.30 3.20
N SER A 122 6.86 -11.67 2.07
CA SER A 122 8.27 -12.08 2.07
C SER A 122 9.25 -11.01 2.56
N GLY A 123 8.85 -9.73 2.48
CA GLY A 123 9.60 -8.59 3.01
C GLY A 123 9.49 -8.37 4.52
N HIS A 124 8.77 -9.23 5.25
CA HIS A 124 8.50 -9.05 6.69
C HIS A 124 9.73 -9.32 7.56
N LEU A 125 9.80 -8.67 8.74
CA LEU A 125 10.81 -8.94 9.77
C LEU A 125 10.56 -10.33 10.45
N ASP A 126 11.54 -10.90 11.22
CA ASP A 126 12.81 -10.28 11.56
C ASP A 126 13.84 -10.46 10.43
N TYR A 127 14.77 -9.52 10.33
CA TYR A 127 15.82 -9.58 9.31
C TYR A 127 17.05 -10.31 9.86
N THR A 128 16.89 -11.62 10.06
CA THR A 128 17.99 -12.52 10.45
C THR A 128 17.88 -13.84 9.69
N LYS A 129 19.03 -14.49 9.48
CA LYS A 129 19.07 -15.77 8.78
C LYS A 129 18.38 -16.89 9.55
N GLU A 130 18.40 -16.84 10.88
CA GLU A 130 17.88 -17.88 11.76
C GLU A 130 16.35 -17.86 11.87
N SER A 131 15.75 -16.68 11.84
CA SER A 131 14.31 -16.51 12.05
C SER A 131 13.50 -16.27 10.78
N ASN A 132 14.18 -15.99 9.66
CA ASN A 132 13.54 -15.63 8.40
C ASN A 132 13.91 -16.59 7.29
N SER A 133 12.95 -17.39 6.85
CA SER A 133 13.12 -18.42 5.82
C SER A 133 13.53 -17.85 4.46
N ILE A 134 13.06 -16.65 4.12
CA ILE A 134 13.40 -15.98 2.86
C ILE A 134 14.85 -15.45 2.91
N VAL A 135 15.28 -14.93 4.06
CA VAL A 135 16.69 -14.56 4.27
C VAL A 135 17.58 -15.78 4.11
N SER A 136 17.26 -16.90 4.79
CA SER A 136 18.00 -18.16 4.65
C SER A 136 18.11 -18.63 3.19
N LYS A 137 16.99 -18.58 2.45
CA LYS A 137 16.90 -18.98 1.03
C LYS A 137 17.81 -18.14 0.13
N ASN A 138 17.87 -16.83 0.34
CA ASN A 138 18.55 -15.89 -0.54
C ASN A 138 19.90 -15.39 0.01
N TRP A 139 20.35 -15.87 1.17
CA TRP A 139 21.55 -15.39 1.85
C TRP A 139 22.82 -15.38 0.99
N ASP A 140 23.02 -16.44 0.20
CA ASP A 140 24.21 -16.57 -0.64
C ASP A 140 24.33 -15.48 -1.71
N LEU A 141 23.23 -14.81 -2.05
CA LEU A 141 23.21 -13.71 -3.02
C LEU A 141 23.65 -12.37 -2.41
N VAL A 142 23.57 -12.24 -1.09
CA VAL A 142 23.82 -10.97 -0.39
C VAL A 142 24.99 -11.02 0.59
N LYS A 143 25.45 -12.20 1.03
CA LYS A 143 26.45 -12.37 2.12
C LYS A 143 27.75 -11.61 1.91
N ASN A 144 28.15 -11.38 0.65
CA ASN A 144 29.41 -10.72 0.29
C ASN A 144 29.24 -9.21 0.03
N LEU A 145 28.04 -8.64 0.20
CA LEU A 145 27.81 -7.21 0.08
C LEU A 145 28.42 -6.48 1.29
N ASP A 146 28.88 -5.26 1.08
CA ASP A 146 29.51 -4.42 2.13
C ASP A 146 28.42 -3.63 2.89
N TYR A 147 27.59 -4.36 3.64
CA TYR A 147 26.52 -3.85 4.49
C TYR A 147 26.45 -4.65 5.79
N SER A 148 25.78 -4.13 6.80
CA SER A 148 25.46 -4.88 8.02
C SER A 148 24.65 -6.14 7.72
N ASP A 149 24.66 -7.13 8.61
CA ASP A 149 23.95 -8.39 8.38
C ASP A 149 22.42 -8.20 8.30
N LYS A 150 21.88 -7.22 9.04
CA LYS A 150 20.46 -6.88 8.94
C LYS A 150 20.10 -6.21 7.61
N ALA A 151 20.93 -5.27 7.14
CA ALA A 151 20.75 -4.65 5.83
C ALA A 151 20.83 -5.69 4.69
N LYS A 152 21.81 -6.61 4.75
CA LYS A 152 21.90 -7.76 3.83
C LYS A 152 20.67 -8.66 3.90
N SER A 153 20.18 -8.94 5.12
CA SER A 153 18.98 -9.75 5.31
C SER A 153 17.73 -9.09 4.71
N TYR A 154 17.57 -7.77 4.89
CA TYR A 154 16.51 -7.03 4.23
C TYR A 154 16.62 -7.13 2.70
N LEU A 155 17.80 -6.94 2.11
CA LEU A 155 18.00 -7.12 0.66
C LEU A 155 17.65 -8.54 0.20
N ALA A 156 17.97 -9.57 0.98
CA ALA A 156 17.61 -10.95 0.68
C ALA A 156 16.08 -11.15 0.58
N THR A 157 15.31 -10.45 1.41
CA THR A 157 13.85 -10.48 1.34
C THR A 157 13.31 -9.76 0.09
N GLN A 158 13.94 -8.66 -0.32
CA GLN A 158 13.54 -7.89 -1.51
C GLN A 158 13.79 -8.68 -2.81
N ILE A 159 14.81 -9.54 -2.86
CA ILE A 159 15.05 -10.45 -3.99
C ILE A 159 13.86 -11.39 -4.20
N GLU A 160 13.20 -11.83 -3.15
CA GLU A 160 12.00 -12.67 -3.28
C GLU A 160 10.84 -11.91 -3.93
N LEU A 161 10.60 -10.67 -3.53
CA LEU A 161 9.59 -9.81 -4.12
C LEU A 161 9.91 -9.52 -5.60
N ASP A 162 11.16 -9.17 -5.92
CA ASP A 162 11.61 -8.93 -7.29
C ASP A 162 11.31 -10.13 -8.20
N ARG A 163 11.66 -11.34 -7.75
CA ARG A 163 11.36 -12.59 -8.49
C ARG A 163 9.87 -12.91 -8.58
N ALA A 164 9.10 -12.55 -7.57
CA ALA A 164 7.64 -12.68 -7.61
C ALA A 164 7.05 -11.77 -8.70
N MET A 165 7.55 -10.53 -8.80
CA MET A 165 7.17 -9.60 -9.86
C MET A 165 7.62 -10.08 -11.24
N GLU A 166 8.84 -10.60 -11.38
CA GLU A 166 9.30 -11.23 -12.63
C GLU A 166 8.36 -12.36 -13.07
N SER A 167 7.95 -13.21 -12.13
CA SER A 167 7.01 -14.29 -12.40
C SER A 167 5.65 -13.78 -12.88
N LEU A 168 5.10 -12.74 -12.21
CA LEU A 168 3.83 -12.13 -12.62
C LEU A 168 3.90 -11.52 -14.02
N LEU A 169 4.94 -10.73 -14.29
CA LEU A 169 5.13 -10.09 -15.60
C LEU A 169 5.23 -11.12 -16.72
N LYS A 170 5.97 -12.22 -16.52
CA LYS A 170 6.07 -13.33 -17.50
C LYS A 170 4.72 -14.01 -17.76
N GLU A 171 3.91 -14.24 -16.75
CA GLU A 171 2.58 -14.84 -16.91
C GLU A 171 1.65 -13.92 -17.72
N LEU A 172 1.64 -12.61 -17.41
CA LEU A 172 0.86 -11.62 -18.15
C LEU A 172 1.33 -11.48 -19.61
N GLU A 173 2.65 -11.50 -19.85
CA GLU A 173 3.25 -11.45 -21.19
C GLU A 173 2.91 -12.71 -22.00
N ASN A 174 3.10 -13.90 -21.42
CA ASN A 174 2.77 -15.18 -22.06
C ASN A 174 1.29 -15.26 -22.43
N LYS A 175 0.42 -14.65 -21.64
CA LYS A 175 -1.02 -14.56 -21.92
C LYS A 175 -1.37 -13.49 -22.94
N GLY A 176 -0.46 -12.58 -23.26
CA GLY A 176 -0.68 -11.46 -24.18
C GLY A 176 -1.55 -10.34 -23.63
N ILE A 177 -1.59 -10.15 -22.29
CA ILE A 177 -2.41 -9.13 -21.61
C ILE A 177 -1.57 -8.12 -20.82
N LEU A 178 -0.25 -8.16 -20.92
CA LEU A 178 0.63 -7.25 -20.18
C LEU A 178 0.40 -5.79 -20.57
N GLU A 179 0.16 -5.50 -21.85
CA GLU A 179 -0.11 -4.13 -22.33
C GLU A 179 -1.45 -3.56 -21.82
N ASP A 180 -2.41 -4.43 -21.54
CA ASP A 180 -3.73 -4.07 -21.00
C ASP A 180 -3.77 -4.10 -19.46
N THR A 181 -2.63 -4.39 -18.80
CA THR A 181 -2.55 -4.51 -17.34
C THR A 181 -1.79 -3.34 -16.74
N VAL A 182 -2.40 -2.68 -15.75
CA VAL A 182 -1.72 -1.69 -14.90
C VAL A 182 -1.31 -2.38 -13.60
N ILE A 183 -0.04 -2.24 -13.24
CA ILE A 183 0.53 -2.76 -11.99
C ILE A 183 0.87 -1.58 -11.09
N VAL A 184 0.38 -1.62 -9.84
CA VAL A 184 0.63 -0.59 -8.83
C VAL A 184 1.41 -1.21 -7.68
N LEU A 185 2.59 -0.69 -7.41
CA LEU A 185 3.49 -1.15 -6.33
C LEU A 185 3.70 -0.02 -5.34
N LEU A 186 3.44 -0.30 -4.08
CA LEU A 186 3.74 0.60 -2.97
C LEU A 186 4.06 -0.21 -1.71
N ALA A 187 4.83 0.38 -0.80
CA ALA A 187 4.96 -0.17 0.54
C ALA A 187 3.77 0.26 1.43
N ASP A 188 3.49 -0.52 2.45
CA ASP A 188 2.48 -0.23 3.48
C ASP A 188 3.05 0.65 4.61
N HIS A 189 4.36 0.55 4.88
CA HIS A 189 5.13 1.35 5.83
C HIS A 189 6.64 1.22 5.55
N TYR A 190 7.47 1.98 6.28
CA TYR A 190 8.92 1.80 6.23
C TYR A 190 9.35 0.51 6.98
N PRO A 191 10.56 -0.04 6.69
CA PRO A 191 11.03 -1.27 7.32
C PRO A 191 11.48 -1.05 8.78
N TYR A 192 10.54 -0.91 9.70
CA TYR A 192 10.78 -0.59 11.12
C TYR A 192 11.55 -1.68 11.90
N GLY A 193 11.83 -2.82 11.29
CA GLY A 193 12.73 -3.83 11.82
C GLY A 193 14.21 -3.49 11.64
N LEU A 194 14.54 -2.45 10.85
CA LEU A 194 15.87 -1.88 10.70
C LEU A 194 16.03 -0.63 11.56
N SER A 195 17.23 -0.38 12.08
CA SER A 195 17.58 0.90 12.67
C SER A 195 17.75 1.98 11.60
N LEU A 196 17.78 3.26 12.00
CA LEU A 196 18.03 4.36 11.06
C LEU A 196 19.39 4.24 10.39
N GLU A 197 20.43 3.76 11.12
CA GLU A 197 21.76 3.50 10.58
C GLU A 197 21.71 2.44 9.47
N GLU A 198 21.01 1.32 9.70
CA GLU A 198 20.82 0.23 8.73
C GLU A 198 20.02 0.67 7.51
N ILE A 199 19.01 1.52 7.70
CA ILE A 199 18.28 2.15 6.59
C ILE A 199 19.21 3.09 5.80
N ASN A 200 20.06 3.85 6.47
CA ASN A 200 20.99 4.77 5.84
C ASN A 200 22.14 4.05 5.10
N GLU A 201 22.54 2.85 5.51
CA GLU A 201 23.43 2.01 4.71
C GLU A 201 22.86 1.72 3.30
N LEU A 202 21.55 1.55 3.19
CA LEU A 202 20.84 1.22 1.95
C LEU A 202 20.37 2.45 1.18
N SER A 203 20.52 3.64 1.74
CA SER A 203 20.03 4.88 1.15
C SER A 203 21.13 5.66 0.43
N SER A 204 20.80 6.33 -0.66
CA SER A 204 21.72 7.22 -1.39
C SER A 204 21.96 8.56 -0.69
N TYR A 205 21.23 8.86 0.38
CA TYR A 205 21.35 10.07 1.19
C TYR A 205 20.98 9.78 2.65
N GLN A 206 21.40 10.64 3.58
CA GLN A 206 21.06 10.51 4.99
C GLN A 206 19.59 10.87 5.24
N ARG A 207 18.85 9.93 5.79
CA ARG A 207 17.46 10.08 6.19
C ARG A 207 17.37 10.52 7.65
N ASP A 208 16.41 11.37 7.98
CA ASP A 208 16.05 11.71 9.35
C ASP A 208 14.97 10.77 9.91
N GLU A 209 14.85 10.72 11.24
CA GLU A 209 13.93 9.82 11.95
C GLU A 209 12.45 10.21 11.81
N LEU A 210 12.12 11.41 11.36
CA LEU A 210 10.74 11.88 11.33
C LEU A 210 10.14 11.86 9.95
N PHE A 211 10.79 12.51 8.99
CA PHE A 211 10.25 12.66 7.64
C PHE A 211 10.83 11.65 6.67
N GLU A 212 12.14 11.70 6.48
CA GLU A 212 12.81 10.97 5.40
C GLU A 212 12.84 9.45 5.64
N ILE A 213 12.71 8.98 6.90
CA ILE A 213 12.54 7.55 7.18
C ILE A 213 11.32 6.96 6.48
N ASN A 214 10.28 7.76 6.27
CA ASN A 214 9.04 7.36 5.59
C ASN A 214 9.12 7.52 4.06
N HIS A 215 10.20 8.09 3.52
CA HIS A 215 10.34 8.31 2.08
C HIS A 215 10.50 6.98 1.35
N ASN A 216 9.63 6.73 0.38
CA ASN A 216 9.52 5.48 -0.35
C ASN A 216 9.14 5.76 -1.81
N ALA A 217 8.68 4.76 -2.54
CA ALA A 217 8.23 4.89 -3.91
C ALA A 217 6.80 4.40 -4.09
N LEU A 218 6.06 5.06 -4.97
CA LEU A 218 4.90 4.54 -5.66
C LEU A 218 5.30 4.31 -7.10
N ILE A 219 5.13 3.09 -7.60
CA ILE A 219 5.37 2.73 -8.99
C ILE A 219 4.04 2.34 -9.62
N ILE A 220 3.66 3.04 -10.69
CA ILE A 220 2.52 2.66 -11.52
C ILE A 220 3.09 2.30 -12.89
N TYR A 221 2.96 1.04 -13.25
CA TYR A 221 3.53 0.46 -14.45
C TYR A 221 2.46 -0.06 -15.40
N ASN A 222 2.62 0.28 -16.65
CA ASN A 222 2.02 -0.39 -17.79
C ASN A 222 3.02 -0.31 -18.94
N SER A 223 3.16 -1.38 -19.72
CA SER A 223 4.20 -1.46 -20.78
C SER A 223 4.05 -0.40 -21.89
N SER A 224 2.86 0.19 -22.06
CA SER A 224 2.56 1.24 -23.04
C SER A 224 2.74 2.66 -22.48
N MET A 225 2.93 2.83 -21.15
CA MET A 225 3.07 4.15 -20.54
C MET A 225 4.45 4.75 -20.79
N LYS A 226 4.48 6.07 -21.03
CA LYS A 226 5.75 6.80 -21.04
C LYS A 226 6.30 6.88 -19.62
N ASN A 227 7.62 6.70 -19.50
CA ASN A 227 8.31 6.96 -18.25
C ASN A 227 8.10 8.43 -17.82
N THR A 228 7.47 8.63 -16.69
CA THR A 228 7.13 9.94 -16.13
C THR A 228 7.49 9.95 -14.64
N ASN A 229 8.27 10.95 -14.24
CA ASN A 229 8.59 11.16 -12.83
C ASN A 229 7.64 12.20 -12.25
N VAL A 230 6.81 11.78 -11.28
CA VAL A 230 5.91 12.66 -10.52
C VAL A 230 6.63 13.15 -9.29
N THR A 231 6.89 14.46 -9.21
CA THR A 231 7.63 15.08 -8.11
C THR A 231 6.75 15.60 -6.99
N LYS A 232 5.43 15.61 -7.18
CA LYS A 232 4.45 15.98 -6.16
C LYS A 232 4.59 15.10 -4.92
N VAL A 233 4.50 15.72 -3.76
CA VAL A 233 4.47 15.03 -2.47
C VAL A 233 3.17 14.23 -2.35
N GLY A 234 3.25 12.96 -1.95
CA GLY A 234 2.07 12.09 -1.82
C GLY A 234 2.25 10.93 -0.85
N MET A 235 1.15 10.27 -0.52
CA MET A 235 1.09 9.17 0.43
C MET A 235 0.00 8.13 0.03
N PRO A 236 -0.11 6.99 0.71
CA PRO A 236 -1.03 5.91 0.29
C PRO A 236 -2.49 6.30 0.08
N ILE A 237 -3.05 7.29 0.80
CA ILE A 237 -4.42 7.76 0.57
C ILE A 237 -4.65 8.37 -0.83
N ASP A 238 -3.58 8.79 -1.49
CA ASP A 238 -3.62 9.45 -2.81
C ASP A 238 -3.65 8.43 -3.96
N VAL A 239 -3.38 7.16 -3.66
CA VAL A 239 -3.33 6.08 -4.67
C VAL A 239 -4.69 5.87 -5.31
N LEU A 240 -5.75 5.78 -4.50
CA LEU A 240 -7.11 5.53 -5.00
C LEU A 240 -7.57 6.61 -6.00
N PRO A 241 -7.59 7.92 -5.67
CA PRO A 241 -8.00 8.94 -6.63
C PRO A 241 -7.08 9.04 -7.86
N THR A 242 -5.78 8.72 -7.71
CA THR A 242 -4.84 8.66 -8.84
C THR A 242 -5.20 7.52 -9.80
N ILE A 243 -5.52 6.33 -9.28
CA ILE A 243 -5.97 5.20 -10.10
C ILE A 243 -7.30 5.56 -10.80
N TYR A 244 -8.22 6.22 -10.12
CA TYR A 244 -9.48 6.63 -10.73
C TYR A 244 -9.27 7.57 -11.92
N ASN A 245 -8.36 8.54 -11.80
CA ASN A 245 -8.01 9.41 -12.92
C ASN A 245 -7.39 8.61 -14.09
N LEU A 246 -6.46 7.71 -13.81
CA LEU A 246 -5.80 6.88 -14.85
C LEU A 246 -6.78 5.99 -15.62
N PHE A 247 -7.85 5.54 -14.98
CA PHE A 247 -8.89 4.69 -15.58
C PHE A 247 -10.13 5.48 -16.08
N ASP A 248 -10.05 6.82 -16.14
CA ASP A 248 -11.18 7.71 -16.48
C ASP A 248 -12.45 7.40 -15.66
N ILE A 249 -12.26 7.03 -14.39
CA ILE A 249 -13.36 6.80 -13.45
C ILE A 249 -13.79 8.14 -12.86
N LYS A 250 -15.00 8.56 -13.15
CA LYS A 250 -15.59 9.78 -12.58
C LYS A 250 -15.89 9.58 -11.10
N TYR A 251 -15.48 10.52 -10.27
CA TYR A 251 -15.71 10.49 -8.82
C TYR A 251 -15.87 11.89 -8.23
N ASP A 252 -16.48 11.98 -7.08
CA ASP A 252 -16.55 13.22 -6.29
C ASP A 252 -15.33 13.25 -5.35
N SER A 253 -14.38 14.15 -5.60
CA SER A 253 -13.14 14.26 -4.81
C SER A 253 -13.38 14.58 -3.32
N ARG A 254 -14.58 15.09 -2.96
CA ARG A 254 -14.97 15.36 -1.57
C ARG A 254 -15.21 14.08 -0.76
N LEU A 255 -15.30 12.93 -1.42
CA LEU A 255 -15.53 11.63 -0.78
C LEU A 255 -14.22 10.95 -0.30
N PHE A 256 -13.07 11.57 -0.53
CA PHE A 256 -11.76 11.05 -0.15
C PHE A 256 -10.96 12.05 0.68
N ALA A 257 -10.10 11.53 1.55
CA ALA A 257 -9.09 12.33 2.22
C ALA A 257 -7.86 12.58 1.33
N GLY A 258 -7.57 11.65 0.42
CA GLY A 258 -6.50 11.74 -0.57
C GLY A 258 -6.85 12.62 -1.78
N SER A 259 -5.85 12.90 -2.61
CA SER A 259 -5.97 13.65 -3.85
C SER A 259 -5.20 12.96 -4.98
N ASP A 260 -5.62 13.20 -6.22
CA ASP A 260 -4.94 12.68 -7.40
C ASP A 260 -3.54 13.28 -7.54
N LEU A 261 -2.52 12.44 -7.58
CA LEU A 261 -1.11 12.82 -7.72
C LEU A 261 -0.79 13.43 -9.08
N LEU A 262 -1.62 13.18 -10.09
CA LEU A 262 -1.46 13.72 -11.45
C LEU A 262 -2.20 15.06 -11.65
N SER A 263 -3.00 15.50 -10.67
CA SER A 263 -3.72 16.77 -10.71
C SER A 263 -2.78 17.96 -10.44
N ASN A 264 -3.29 19.19 -10.60
CA ASN A 264 -2.59 20.42 -10.24
C ASN A 264 -2.72 20.81 -8.75
N ASN A 265 -3.41 20.01 -7.94
CA ASN A 265 -3.55 20.26 -6.51
C ASN A 265 -2.20 20.11 -5.81
N GLU A 266 -2.01 20.82 -4.72
CA GLU A 266 -0.83 20.68 -3.87
C GLU A 266 -0.79 19.29 -3.24
N GLY A 267 0.39 18.66 -3.23
CA GLY A 267 0.62 17.40 -2.56
C GLY A 267 0.71 17.56 -1.05
N MET A 268 0.32 16.52 -0.30
CA MET A 268 0.35 16.56 1.16
C MET A 268 0.62 15.17 1.73
N VAL A 269 1.55 15.09 2.67
CA VAL A 269 1.80 13.93 3.53
C VAL A 269 1.53 14.33 4.97
N ILE A 270 0.82 13.49 5.69
CA ILE A 270 0.53 13.69 7.11
C ILE A 270 1.09 12.48 7.86
N LEU A 271 1.91 12.71 8.88
CA LEU A 271 2.42 11.67 9.75
C LEU A 271 1.42 11.38 10.89
N ASP A 272 1.57 10.24 11.55
CA ASP A 272 0.69 9.82 12.67
C ASP A 272 0.71 10.79 13.85
N ASN A 273 1.82 11.50 14.06
CA ASN A 273 1.99 12.54 15.07
C ASN A 273 1.52 13.94 14.62
N LEU A 274 0.83 14.02 13.45
CA LEU A 274 0.35 15.27 12.85
C LEU A 274 1.44 16.21 12.32
N SER A 275 2.69 15.75 12.22
CA SER A 275 3.68 16.43 11.38
C SER A 275 3.29 16.25 9.92
N TRP A 276 3.67 17.22 9.07
CA TRP A 276 3.26 17.15 7.67
C TRP A 276 4.33 17.69 6.70
N ILE A 277 4.24 17.25 5.46
CA ILE A 277 5.01 17.74 4.31
C ILE A 277 4.02 18.14 3.23
N THR A 278 4.29 19.28 2.58
CA THR A 278 3.63 19.69 1.32
C THR A 278 4.68 20.01 0.28
N ASP A 279 4.26 20.30 -0.95
CA ASP A 279 5.18 20.77 -2.00
C ASP A 279 5.85 22.13 -1.66
N LYS A 280 5.34 22.88 -0.66
CA LYS A 280 5.80 24.22 -0.30
C LYS A 280 6.45 24.33 1.08
N GLY A 281 6.33 23.29 1.91
CA GLY A 281 6.91 23.36 3.25
C GLY A 281 6.62 22.13 4.09
N LYS A 282 7.17 22.12 5.30
CA LYS A 282 6.99 21.05 6.27
C LYS A 282 6.87 21.58 7.70
N TYR A 283 6.14 20.86 8.52
CA TYR A 283 5.91 21.18 9.93
C TYR A 283 6.19 19.96 10.81
N ASN A 284 6.98 20.18 11.84
CA ASN A 284 7.29 19.19 12.87
C ASN A 284 6.44 19.49 14.13
N SER A 285 5.41 18.70 14.37
CA SER A 285 4.50 18.86 15.52
C SER A 285 5.16 18.60 16.87
N LEU A 286 6.27 17.83 16.91
CA LEU A 286 6.96 17.47 18.15
C LEU A 286 7.70 18.66 18.77
N ASN A 287 8.11 19.63 17.96
CA ASN A 287 8.85 20.82 18.42
C ASN A 287 8.29 22.14 17.91
N GLY A 288 7.17 22.11 17.19
CA GLY A 288 6.52 23.29 16.62
C GLY A 288 7.30 23.99 15.50
N LYS A 289 8.40 23.38 14.99
CA LYS A 289 9.20 23.99 13.92
C LYS A 289 8.51 23.83 12.58
N TYR A 290 8.53 24.91 11.86
CA TYR A 290 7.98 25.05 10.53
C TYR A 290 9.06 25.56 9.56
N SER A 291 8.98 25.12 8.31
CA SER A 291 9.82 25.64 7.22
C SER A 291 9.03 25.64 5.91
N GLY A 292 9.24 26.66 5.10
CA GLY A 292 8.59 26.83 3.80
C GLY A 292 7.73 28.09 3.71
N ASP A 293 7.07 28.26 2.56
CA ASP A 293 6.23 29.39 2.20
C ASP A 293 4.75 28.99 2.14
N ILE A 294 4.19 28.64 3.30
CA ILE A 294 2.78 28.24 3.43
C ILE A 294 2.27 28.56 4.83
N ASP A 295 1.01 28.91 4.94
CA ASP A 295 0.36 29.15 6.23
C ASP A 295 0.15 27.81 6.98
N SER A 296 0.92 27.59 8.04
CA SER A 296 0.86 26.38 8.83
C SER A 296 -0.48 26.16 9.53
N ASP A 297 -1.15 27.22 9.97
CA ASP A 297 -2.45 27.12 10.64
C ASP A 297 -3.54 26.73 9.65
N TYR A 298 -3.46 27.24 8.44
CA TYR A 298 -4.34 26.82 7.34
C TYR A 298 -4.18 25.32 7.02
N ILE A 299 -2.93 24.84 6.90
CA ILE A 299 -2.66 23.41 6.66
C ILE A 299 -3.13 22.54 7.82
N ASN A 300 -2.86 22.94 9.07
CA ASN A 300 -3.32 22.23 10.25
C ASN A 300 -4.85 22.07 10.28
N ASN A 301 -5.60 23.09 9.89
CA ASN A 301 -7.05 23.02 9.78
C ASN A 301 -7.51 22.03 8.69
N ILE A 302 -6.85 22.02 7.52
CA ILE A 302 -7.14 21.03 6.47
C ILE A 302 -6.90 19.61 6.98
N ILE A 303 -5.79 19.37 7.65
CA ILE A 303 -5.42 18.07 8.21
C ILE A 303 -6.47 17.59 9.21
N GLN A 304 -6.86 18.43 10.15
CA GLN A 304 -7.89 18.09 11.13
C GLN A 304 -9.21 17.71 10.44
N ASN A 305 -9.63 18.47 9.44
CA ASN A 305 -10.84 18.17 8.68
C ASN A 305 -10.76 16.81 7.94
N LYS A 306 -9.62 16.48 7.30
CA LYS A 306 -9.40 15.20 6.62
C LYS A 306 -9.46 14.00 7.59
N ILE A 307 -8.84 14.15 8.77
CA ILE A 307 -8.85 13.13 9.81
C ILE A 307 -10.25 12.95 10.41
N ILE A 308 -10.94 14.06 10.73
CA ILE A 308 -12.32 14.02 11.23
C ILE A 308 -13.25 13.39 10.20
N PHE A 309 -13.13 13.75 8.93
CA PHE A 309 -13.90 13.17 7.84
C PHE A 309 -13.70 11.65 7.80
N SER A 310 -12.45 11.18 7.70
CA SER A 310 -12.12 9.75 7.65
C SER A 310 -12.67 9.00 8.86
N ARG A 311 -12.48 9.54 10.06
CA ARG A 311 -13.02 8.98 11.30
C ARG A 311 -14.53 8.83 11.26
N ASN A 312 -15.24 9.87 10.80
CA ASN A 312 -16.70 9.85 10.75
C ASN A 312 -17.21 8.85 9.71
N MET A 313 -16.56 8.75 8.54
CA MET A 313 -16.90 7.74 7.53
C MET A 313 -16.81 6.33 8.10
N ILE A 314 -15.77 6.04 8.91
CA ILE A 314 -15.59 4.71 9.52
C ILE A 314 -16.53 4.52 10.73
N THR A 315 -16.57 5.49 11.66
CA THR A 315 -17.31 5.34 12.93
C THR A 315 -18.81 5.20 12.72
N TYR A 316 -19.37 6.00 11.82
CA TYR A 316 -20.81 6.07 11.57
C TYR A 316 -21.22 5.36 10.29
N ASP A 317 -20.31 4.67 9.61
CA ASP A 317 -20.57 4.10 8.29
C ASP A 317 -21.13 5.17 7.33
N GLY A 318 -20.44 6.32 7.30
CA GLY A 318 -20.95 7.57 6.71
C GLY A 318 -21.31 7.49 5.24
N TYR A 319 -20.60 6.66 4.47
CA TYR A 319 -20.91 6.47 3.04
C TYR A 319 -22.29 5.90 2.79
N ARG A 320 -22.85 5.15 3.72
CA ARG A 320 -24.21 4.59 3.62
C ARG A 320 -25.29 5.67 3.56
N TYR A 321 -24.98 6.88 4.01
CA TYR A 321 -25.91 8.02 4.05
C TYR A 321 -25.66 9.04 2.94
N ILE A 322 -24.61 8.86 2.15
CA ILE A 322 -24.33 9.71 0.98
C ILE A 322 -25.24 9.22 -0.16
N LYS A 323 -26.20 10.03 -0.53
CA LYS A 323 -27.04 9.77 -1.70
C LYS A 323 -26.31 10.24 -2.94
N GLU A 324 -26.17 9.38 -3.92
CA GLU A 324 -25.81 9.79 -5.27
C GLU A 324 -26.90 10.77 -5.78
N LYS A 325 -26.49 11.94 -6.29
CA LYS A 325 -27.37 12.90 -6.92
C LYS A 325 -27.41 12.66 -8.41
#